data_d9b55c03aa6268aaf360dea6c7408a81
#
_entry.id   d9b55c03aa6268aaf360dea6c7408a81
#
_cell.length_a   1.000
_cell.length_b   1.000
_cell.length_c   1.000
_cell.angle_alpha   90.00
_cell.angle_beta   90.00
_cell.angle_gamma   90.00
#
_symmetry.space_group_name_H-M   'P 1'
#
loop_
_entity.id
_entity.type
_entity.pdbx_description
1 polymer ?
#
loop_
_entity_poly.entity_id
_entity_poly.type
_entity_poly.pdbx_seq_one_letter_code
_entity_poly.pdbx_strand_id
1 'polypeptide(L)'
;MCPDDLSSPLPERGVRAAPPHVAVVGATGAVGVELRACLERRGFPLASLRLLASPRSAGQEAAFAGRTLTVEALDERSFEGVDLALFSAGASVSRQYAPRAVGAGAVVVDNSSAFRMEPDVPLVVPEVNPAAITRHRGIIANPNCVAIIACVPLWPLRQAHPIRRVLACTYQAASGAGAAAMEELRASTAAHLAGEPHAPRVLKHPYAFNLFSHDAAINPETGYNGEEEKAVAETRKIMDAPDLLVGITCVRVPVLRAHAIALTVEFEHPVTPERVRDLLAAAPGVRVVDDRAANHFPMPNEASGQGDVLVGRIRADISDPSGRSVCLFVAGDQLLKGAALNAVQIAERLFPRRQAAGSGRASEAPP
;
A
#
# COMPACT_ATOMS: atom_id res chain seq x y z
N MET A 1 -2.37 -2.40 25.68
CA MET A 1 -3.46 -1.79 24.87
C MET A 1 -3.01 -1.95 23.43
N CYS A 2 -3.68 -2.76 22.61
CA CYS A 2 -3.32 -2.91 21.18
C CYS A 2 -3.52 -1.57 20.47
N PRO A 3 -2.58 -1.16 19.60
CA PRO A 3 -2.66 0.12 18.89
C PRO A 3 -3.64 0.14 17.69
N ASP A 4 -4.54 -0.83 17.59
CA ASP A 4 -5.48 -0.98 16.46
C ASP A 4 -6.80 -0.20 16.60
N ASP A 5 -6.88 0.79 17.52
CA ASP A 5 -8.11 1.58 17.68
C ASP A 5 -8.26 2.67 16.61
N LEU A 6 -8.33 2.22 15.34
CA LEU A 6 -8.84 2.98 14.21
C LEU A 6 -10.40 2.95 14.18
N SER A 7 -11.05 2.70 15.31
CA SER A 7 -12.49 2.34 15.44
C SER A 7 -13.47 3.50 15.41
N SER A 8 -13.05 4.73 15.10
CA SER A 8 -14.04 5.80 14.90
C SER A 8 -14.93 5.47 13.70
N PRO A 9 -16.25 5.31 13.89
CA PRO A 9 -17.15 4.98 12.79
C PRO A 9 -17.21 6.14 11.79
N LEU A 10 -17.21 5.78 10.49
CA LEU A 10 -17.52 6.74 9.42
C LEU A 10 -18.98 7.21 9.60
N PRO A 11 -19.33 8.47 9.27
CA PRO A 11 -20.71 8.91 9.29
C PRO A 11 -21.58 8.05 8.38
N GLU A 12 -22.84 7.84 8.73
CA GLU A 12 -23.79 6.80 8.29
C GLU A 12 -24.07 6.64 6.77
N ARG A 13 -23.42 7.38 5.89
CA ARG A 13 -23.57 7.21 4.44
C ARG A 13 -22.56 6.18 3.93
N GLY A 14 -23.01 4.93 3.79
CA GLY A 14 -22.26 3.89 3.07
C GLY A 14 -21.95 2.59 3.82
N VAL A 15 -22.25 2.48 5.13
CA VAL A 15 -22.04 1.24 5.89
C VAL A 15 -23.18 0.25 5.59
N ARG A 16 -22.86 -0.82 4.87
CA ARG A 16 -23.84 -1.92 4.62
C ARG A 16 -23.88 -2.87 5.82
N ALA A 17 -25.10 -3.21 6.26
CA ALA A 17 -25.33 -3.99 7.48
C ALA A 17 -25.04 -5.49 7.37
N ALA A 18 -24.96 -6.06 6.17
CA ALA A 18 -24.70 -7.47 5.90
C ALA A 18 -23.26 -7.69 5.40
N PRO A 19 -22.67 -8.88 5.65
CA PRO A 19 -21.40 -9.23 5.05
C PRO A 19 -21.45 -9.11 3.52
N PRO A 20 -20.47 -8.45 2.87
CA PRO A 20 -20.50 -8.22 1.43
C PRO A 20 -20.18 -9.48 0.62
N HIS A 21 -20.71 -9.56 -0.59
CA HIS A 21 -20.20 -10.41 -1.65
C HIS A 21 -18.98 -9.72 -2.28
N VAL A 22 -17.82 -10.35 -2.21
CA VAL A 22 -16.53 -9.76 -2.61
C VAL A 22 -16.04 -10.39 -3.92
N ALA A 23 -15.49 -9.56 -4.81
CA ALA A 23 -14.74 -10.02 -5.97
C ALA A 23 -13.29 -9.50 -5.91
N VAL A 24 -12.32 -10.37 -6.22
CA VAL A 24 -10.91 -9.98 -6.40
C VAL A 24 -10.59 -10.09 -7.89
N VAL A 25 -10.32 -8.95 -8.54
CA VAL A 25 -9.97 -8.87 -9.97
C VAL A 25 -8.45 -8.85 -10.10
N GLY A 26 -7.90 -9.78 -10.88
CA GLY A 26 -6.46 -10.04 -10.93
C GLY A 26 -6.01 -10.99 -9.83
N ALA A 27 -6.87 -11.94 -9.43
CA ALA A 27 -6.72 -12.82 -8.27
C ALA A 27 -5.44 -13.70 -8.30
N THR A 28 -4.88 -13.97 -9.49
CA THR A 28 -3.66 -14.78 -9.68
C THR A 28 -2.37 -13.96 -9.69
N GLY A 29 -2.45 -12.62 -9.70
CA GLY A 29 -1.30 -11.74 -9.62
C GLY A 29 -0.73 -11.65 -8.20
N ALA A 30 0.51 -11.13 -8.05
CA ALA A 30 1.18 -11.02 -6.75
C ALA A 30 0.34 -10.29 -5.69
N VAL A 31 -0.25 -9.15 -6.05
CA VAL A 31 -1.15 -8.40 -5.13
C VAL A 31 -2.48 -9.12 -4.95
N GLY A 32 -3.02 -9.79 -5.98
CA GLY A 32 -4.28 -10.56 -5.88
C GLY A 32 -4.18 -11.72 -4.87
N VAL A 33 -3.04 -12.41 -4.86
CA VAL A 33 -2.72 -13.44 -3.85
C VAL A 33 -2.68 -12.84 -2.45
N GLU A 34 -2.03 -11.69 -2.28
CA GLU A 34 -1.96 -11.03 -0.97
C GLU A 34 -3.30 -10.42 -0.54
N LEU A 35 -4.14 -9.92 -1.47
CA LEU A 35 -5.52 -9.48 -1.15
C LEU A 35 -6.31 -10.62 -0.52
N ARG A 36 -6.30 -11.80 -1.14
CA ARG A 36 -6.96 -12.99 -0.61
C ARG A 36 -6.41 -13.37 0.77
N ALA A 37 -5.09 -13.42 0.90
CA ALA A 37 -4.44 -13.73 2.18
C ALA A 37 -4.74 -12.68 3.28
N CYS A 38 -4.82 -11.38 2.92
CA CYS A 38 -5.22 -10.32 3.86
C CYS A 38 -6.67 -10.45 4.30
N LEU A 39 -7.61 -10.71 3.39
CA LEU A 39 -9.01 -10.93 3.73
C LEU A 39 -9.15 -12.09 4.73
N GLU A 40 -8.42 -13.18 4.52
CA GLU A 40 -8.44 -14.36 5.40
C GLU A 40 -7.81 -14.07 6.76
N ARG A 41 -6.54 -13.59 6.79
CA ARG A 41 -5.81 -13.29 8.04
C ARG A 41 -6.52 -12.28 8.92
N ARG A 42 -7.12 -11.28 8.30
CA ARG A 42 -7.87 -10.24 9.01
C ARG A 42 -9.31 -10.69 9.32
N GLY A 43 -9.74 -11.89 8.88
CA GLY A 43 -11.10 -12.39 9.06
C GLY A 43 -12.13 -11.39 8.55
N PHE A 44 -11.90 -10.79 7.40
CA PHE A 44 -12.83 -9.81 6.80
C PHE A 44 -14.24 -10.42 6.70
N PRO A 45 -15.29 -9.73 7.15
CA PRO A 45 -16.64 -10.27 7.09
C PRO A 45 -17.13 -10.29 5.64
N LEU A 46 -17.18 -11.46 5.00
CA LEU A 46 -17.69 -11.63 3.65
C LEU A 46 -18.73 -12.77 3.57
N ALA A 47 -19.75 -12.58 2.74
CA ALA A 47 -20.76 -13.60 2.44
C ALA A 47 -20.24 -14.61 1.41
N SER A 48 -19.50 -14.13 0.41
CA SER A 48 -18.86 -14.96 -0.61
C SER A 48 -17.64 -14.27 -1.19
N LEU A 49 -16.72 -15.04 -1.77
CA LEU A 49 -15.55 -14.55 -2.48
C LEU A 49 -15.52 -15.12 -3.89
N ARG A 50 -15.47 -14.24 -4.90
CA ARG A 50 -15.28 -14.57 -6.32
C ARG A 50 -13.86 -14.17 -6.73
N LEU A 51 -13.15 -15.07 -7.40
CA LEU A 51 -11.79 -14.85 -7.89
C LEU A 51 -11.82 -14.67 -9.40
N LEU A 52 -11.47 -13.48 -9.88
CA LEU A 52 -11.56 -13.09 -11.28
C LEU A 52 -10.17 -12.85 -11.87
N ALA A 53 -9.89 -13.41 -13.04
CA ALA A 53 -8.62 -13.20 -13.74
C ALA A 53 -8.82 -13.24 -15.27
N SER A 54 -7.73 -13.14 -16.03
CA SER A 54 -7.76 -13.29 -17.48
C SER A 54 -8.22 -14.72 -17.87
N PRO A 55 -8.78 -14.93 -19.07
CA PRO A 55 -9.15 -16.26 -19.56
C PRO A 55 -8.02 -17.30 -19.46
N ARG A 56 -6.77 -16.87 -19.59
CA ARG A 56 -5.58 -17.75 -19.45
C ARG A 56 -5.44 -18.35 -18.05
N SER A 57 -5.94 -17.67 -17.03
CA SER A 57 -5.85 -18.12 -15.63
C SER A 57 -7.17 -18.74 -15.13
N ALA A 58 -8.23 -18.73 -15.93
CA ALA A 58 -9.49 -19.34 -15.57
C ALA A 58 -9.33 -20.87 -15.38
N GLY A 59 -10.05 -21.42 -14.42
CA GLY A 59 -9.96 -22.84 -14.04
C GLY A 59 -8.83 -23.15 -13.04
N GLN A 60 -7.94 -22.22 -12.74
CA GLN A 60 -6.97 -22.40 -11.65
C GLN A 60 -7.69 -22.45 -10.31
N GLU A 61 -7.13 -23.22 -9.39
CA GLU A 61 -7.65 -23.34 -8.02
C GLU A 61 -6.84 -22.50 -7.05
N ALA A 62 -7.52 -21.96 -6.04
CA ALA A 62 -6.89 -21.18 -4.99
C ALA A 62 -7.57 -21.43 -3.63
N ALA A 63 -6.76 -21.68 -2.59
CA ALA A 63 -7.24 -21.88 -1.25
C ALA A 63 -7.71 -20.56 -0.61
N PHE A 64 -8.82 -20.60 0.14
CA PHE A 64 -9.33 -19.51 0.96
C PHE A 64 -10.17 -20.05 2.11
N ALA A 65 -9.83 -19.71 3.35
CA ALA A 65 -10.56 -20.09 4.56
C ALA A 65 -10.89 -21.61 4.64
N GLY A 66 -9.92 -22.45 4.32
CA GLY A 66 -10.07 -23.91 4.31
C GLY A 66 -10.87 -24.48 3.15
N ARG A 67 -11.25 -23.68 2.15
CA ARG A 67 -11.97 -24.08 0.94
C ARG A 67 -11.12 -23.86 -0.30
N THR A 68 -11.37 -24.61 -1.34
CA THR A 68 -10.83 -24.39 -2.67
C THR A 68 -11.82 -23.57 -3.49
N LEU A 69 -11.36 -22.46 -4.06
CA LEU A 69 -12.12 -21.60 -4.97
C LEU A 69 -11.54 -21.70 -6.37
N THR A 70 -12.40 -21.78 -7.37
CA THR A 70 -11.98 -21.76 -8.78
C THR A 70 -11.89 -20.31 -9.26
N VAL A 71 -10.84 -19.98 -10.00
CA VAL A 71 -10.67 -18.69 -10.65
C VAL A 71 -11.54 -18.65 -11.90
N GLU A 72 -12.41 -17.64 -11.98
CA GLU A 72 -13.31 -17.39 -13.11
C GLU A 72 -12.67 -16.42 -14.12
N ALA A 73 -13.03 -16.54 -15.40
CA ALA A 73 -12.68 -15.54 -16.39
C ALA A 73 -13.43 -14.23 -16.12
N LEU A 74 -12.70 -13.10 -16.15
CA LEU A 74 -13.32 -11.79 -16.03
C LEU A 74 -14.11 -11.46 -17.30
N ASP A 75 -15.39 -11.19 -17.14
CA ASP A 75 -16.32 -10.78 -18.19
C ASP A 75 -17.29 -9.67 -17.73
N GLU A 76 -18.27 -9.32 -18.56
CA GLU A 76 -19.22 -8.24 -18.29
C GLU A 76 -20.21 -8.54 -17.17
N ARG A 77 -20.48 -9.84 -16.92
CA ARG A 77 -21.44 -10.32 -15.91
C ARG A 77 -20.76 -10.65 -14.58
N SER A 78 -19.45 -10.57 -14.51
CA SER A 78 -18.65 -10.97 -13.35
C SER A 78 -18.99 -10.21 -12.07
N PHE A 79 -19.69 -9.06 -12.17
CA PHE A 79 -20.03 -8.21 -11.02
C PHE A 79 -21.49 -8.30 -10.58
N GLU A 80 -22.29 -9.17 -11.20
CA GLU A 80 -23.68 -9.40 -10.78
C GLU A 80 -23.70 -9.89 -9.32
N GLY A 81 -24.40 -9.16 -8.44
CA GLY A 81 -24.50 -9.48 -7.01
C GLY A 81 -23.23 -9.22 -6.18
N VAL A 82 -22.23 -8.55 -6.73
CA VAL A 82 -21.01 -8.15 -6.00
C VAL A 82 -21.26 -6.83 -5.29
N ASP A 83 -20.90 -6.74 -4.00
CA ASP A 83 -20.95 -5.53 -3.19
C ASP A 83 -19.62 -4.78 -3.12
N LEU A 84 -18.51 -5.51 -3.14
CA LEU A 84 -17.16 -4.98 -3.08
C LEU A 84 -16.27 -5.66 -4.13
N ALA A 85 -15.59 -4.87 -4.96
CA ALA A 85 -14.64 -5.37 -5.94
C ALA A 85 -13.24 -4.79 -5.70
N LEU A 86 -12.27 -5.66 -5.38
CA LEU A 86 -10.86 -5.32 -5.16
C LEU A 86 -10.09 -5.55 -6.46
N PHE A 87 -9.66 -4.48 -7.13
CA PHE A 87 -8.99 -4.54 -8.41
C PHE A 87 -7.47 -4.52 -8.28
N SER A 88 -6.80 -5.47 -8.95
CA SER A 88 -5.34 -5.53 -9.07
C SER A 88 -4.92 -6.17 -10.41
N ALA A 89 -5.52 -5.74 -11.52
CA ALA A 89 -5.30 -6.30 -12.86
C ALA A 89 -4.70 -5.30 -13.86
N GLY A 90 -4.19 -4.16 -13.37
CA GLY A 90 -3.60 -3.10 -14.17
C GLY A 90 -4.60 -2.06 -14.69
N ALA A 91 -4.08 -0.90 -15.12
CA ALA A 91 -4.89 0.29 -15.40
C ALA A 91 -5.88 0.11 -16.57
N SER A 92 -5.52 -0.64 -17.61
CA SER A 92 -6.42 -0.90 -18.76
C SER A 92 -7.64 -1.69 -18.34
N VAL A 93 -7.46 -2.75 -17.54
CA VAL A 93 -8.56 -3.58 -17.02
C VAL A 93 -9.42 -2.75 -16.06
N SER A 94 -8.80 -1.95 -15.19
CA SER A 94 -9.55 -1.09 -14.27
C SER A 94 -10.40 -0.07 -15.01
N ARG A 95 -9.87 0.63 -16.02
CA ARG A 95 -10.66 1.56 -16.83
C ARG A 95 -11.85 0.89 -17.53
N GLN A 96 -11.68 -0.34 -17.99
CA GLN A 96 -12.73 -1.08 -18.68
C GLN A 96 -13.80 -1.61 -17.74
N TYR A 97 -13.43 -2.19 -16.60
CA TYR A 97 -14.31 -2.98 -15.76
C TYR A 97 -14.75 -2.30 -14.46
N ALA A 98 -13.99 -1.34 -13.90
CA ALA A 98 -14.41 -0.68 -12.68
C ALA A 98 -15.72 0.12 -12.82
N PRO A 99 -15.96 0.87 -13.92
CA PRO A 99 -17.27 1.50 -14.13
C PRO A 99 -18.43 0.49 -14.26
N ARG A 100 -18.17 -0.69 -14.81
CA ARG A 100 -19.18 -1.78 -14.93
C ARG A 100 -19.50 -2.37 -13.56
N ALA A 101 -18.48 -2.59 -12.72
CA ALA A 101 -18.68 -3.04 -11.34
C ALA A 101 -19.52 -2.02 -10.55
N VAL A 102 -19.25 -0.73 -10.70
CA VAL A 102 -20.05 0.34 -10.08
C VAL A 102 -21.48 0.34 -10.63
N GLY A 103 -21.66 0.19 -11.94
CA GLY A 103 -22.99 0.07 -12.58
C GLY A 103 -23.78 -1.14 -12.10
N ALA A 104 -23.12 -2.24 -11.71
CA ALA A 104 -23.72 -3.41 -11.08
C ALA A 104 -24.01 -3.23 -9.57
N GLY A 105 -23.64 -2.09 -8.98
CA GLY A 105 -23.89 -1.76 -7.56
C GLY A 105 -22.72 -2.04 -6.62
N ALA A 106 -21.55 -2.47 -7.11
CA ALA A 106 -20.38 -2.69 -6.30
C ALA A 106 -19.64 -1.38 -5.95
N VAL A 107 -19.00 -1.34 -4.79
CA VAL A 107 -17.93 -0.37 -4.51
C VAL A 107 -16.60 -0.98 -4.96
N VAL A 108 -15.80 -0.21 -5.69
CA VAL A 108 -14.52 -0.62 -6.22
C VAL A 108 -13.39 0.00 -5.39
N VAL A 109 -12.43 -0.83 -4.95
CA VAL A 109 -11.12 -0.38 -4.46
C VAL A 109 -10.07 -0.78 -5.48
N ASP A 110 -9.48 0.19 -6.18
CA ASP A 110 -8.59 -0.04 -7.31
C ASP A 110 -7.12 0.22 -6.97
N ASN A 111 -6.29 -0.84 -7.05
CA ASN A 111 -4.84 -0.74 -6.85
C ASN A 111 -4.07 -0.22 -8.08
N SER A 112 -4.73 -0.06 -9.22
CA SER A 112 -4.08 0.45 -10.42
C SER A 112 -3.90 1.97 -10.40
N SER A 113 -3.16 2.49 -11.36
CA SER A 113 -3.02 3.95 -11.53
C SER A 113 -4.18 4.60 -12.29
N ALA A 114 -5.24 3.84 -12.66
CA ALA A 114 -6.27 4.29 -13.59
C ALA A 114 -7.02 5.54 -13.12
N PHE A 115 -7.31 5.60 -11.81
CA PHE A 115 -8.21 6.62 -11.24
C PHE A 115 -7.57 7.47 -10.14
N ARG A 116 -6.30 7.25 -9.82
CA ARG A 116 -5.63 7.89 -8.66
C ARG A 116 -5.68 9.41 -8.69
N MET A 117 -5.53 10.00 -9.87
CA MET A 117 -5.49 11.46 -10.03
C MET A 117 -6.83 12.06 -10.49
N GLU A 118 -7.87 11.23 -10.67
CA GLU A 118 -9.21 11.75 -11.00
C GLU A 118 -9.75 12.59 -9.83
N PRO A 119 -10.29 13.80 -10.08
CA PRO A 119 -10.74 14.72 -9.02
C PRO A 119 -11.83 14.14 -8.13
N ASP A 120 -12.76 13.37 -8.72
CA ASP A 120 -13.92 12.79 -8.04
C ASP A 120 -13.63 11.42 -7.39
N VAL A 121 -12.41 10.90 -7.51
CA VAL A 121 -12.01 9.62 -6.93
C VAL A 121 -11.09 9.87 -5.74
N PRO A 122 -11.49 9.49 -4.52
CA PRO A 122 -10.64 9.60 -3.36
C PRO A 122 -9.44 8.65 -3.45
N LEU A 123 -8.26 9.16 -3.14
CA LEU A 123 -7.00 8.43 -3.03
C LEU A 123 -6.69 8.23 -1.56
N VAL A 124 -6.74 6.97 -1.05
CA VAL A 124 -6.87 6.74 0.38
C VAL A 124 -5.74 5.91 0.97
N VAL A 125 -5.18 6.43 2.06
CA VAL A 125 -4.37 5.69 3.04
C VAL A 125 -5.09 5.78 4.39
N PRO A 126 -5.63 4.68 4.94
CA PRO A 126 -6.48 4.71 6.14
C PRO A 126 -5.87 5.36 7.38
N GLU A 127 -4.54 5.32 7.53
CA GLU A 127 -3.83 6.00 8.62
C GLU A 127 -3.66 7.51 8.40
N VAL A 128 -3.89 8.00 7.18
CA VAL A 128 -3.66 9.41 6.80
C VAL A 128 -4.98 10.16 6.61
N ASN A 129 -5.83 9.66 5.72
CA ASN A 129 -7.03 10.38 5.27
C ASN A 129 -8.29 9.49 5.20
N PRO A 130 -8.62 8.73 6.26
CA PRO A 130 -9.75 7.79 6.23
C PRO A 130 -11.09 8.46 5.89
N ALA A 131 -11.28 9.72 6.30
CA ALA A 131 -12.50 10.49 5.99
C ALA A 131 -12.73 10.69 4.47
N ALA A 132 -11.69 10.62 3.64
CA ALA A 132 -11.81 10.74 2.20
C ALA A 132 -12.68 9.62 1.59
N ILE A 133 -12.77 8.46 2.24
CA ILE A 133 -13.61 7.34 1.81
C ILE A 133 -15.06 7.79 1.59
N THR A 134 -15.61 8.65 2.44
CA THR A 134 -17.02 9.08 2.35
C THR A 134 -17.36 9.89 1.10
N ARG A 135 -16.35 10.36 0.37
CA ARG A 135 -16.51 11.16 -0.85
C ARG A 135 -16.58 10.33 -2.14
N HIS A 136 -16.44 8.98 -2.05
CA HIS A 136 -16.42 8.14 -3.24
C HIS A 136 -17.78 8.14 -3.99
N ARG A 137 -17.70 8.02 -5.30
CA ARG A 137 -18.86 7.84 -6.21
C ARG A 137 -18.87 6.43 -6.80
N GLY A 138 -18.50 5.42 -5.99
CA GLY A 138 -18.40 4.02 -6.38
C GLY A 138 -16.97 3.52 -6.56
N ILE A 139 -15.99 4.38 -6.84
CA ILE A 139 -14.57 4.02 -6.96
C ILE A 139 -13.76 4.72 -5.88
N ILE A 140 -12.84 3.98 -5.25
CA ILE A 140 -11.81 4.44 -4.33
C ILE A 140 -10.47 3.99 -4.88
N ALA A 141 -9.52 4.89 -5.05
CA ALA A 141 -8.19 4.55 -5.52
C ALA A 141 -7.27 4.20 -4.35
N ASN A 142 -6.57 3.08 -4.48
CA ASN A 142 -5.46 2.69 -3.63
C ASN A 142 -4.18 3.28 -4.21
N PRO A 143 -3.38 4.04 -3.42
CA PRO A 143 -2.24 4.77 -3.95
C PRO A 143 -1.09 3.88 -4.44
N ASN A 144 -0.09 4.54 -5.04
CA ASN A 144 1.22 3.96 -5.34
C ASN A 144 1.90 3.47 -4.05
N CYS A 145 2.60 2.34 -4.13
CA CYS A 145 3.25 1.73 -2.97
C CYS A 145 4.28 2.64 -2.29
N VAL A 146 5.06 3.41 -3.07
CA VAL A 146 6.02 4.37 -2.52
C VAL A 146 5.29 5.48 -1.78
N ALA A 147 4.21 6.03 -2.37
CA ALA A 147 3.41 7.07 -1.74
C ALA A 147 2.79 6.58 -0.42
N ILE A 148 2.24 5.36 -0.38
CA ILE A 148 1.69 4.80 0.88
C ILE A 148 2.79 4.67 1.93
N ILE A 149 3.91 3.99 1.60
CA ILE A 149 5.00 3.71 2.54
C ILE A 149 5.63 5.01 3.06
N ALA A 150 5.71 6.05 2.23
CA ALA A 150 6.21 7.36 2.66
C ALA A 150 5.19 8.14 3.49
N CYS A 151 3.91 8.15 3.10
CA CYS A 151 2.88 8.94 3.77
C CYS A 151 2.58 8.47 5.20
N VAL A 152 2.63 7.15 5.44
CA VAL A 152 2.35 6.58 6.78
C VAL A 152 3.23 7.21 7.87
N PRO A 153 4.57 7.23 7.77
CA PRO A 153 5.41 7.90 8.77
C PRO A 153 5.43 9.43 8.65
N LEU A 154 5.22 10.01 7.47
CA LEU A 154 5.23 11.47 7.30
C LEU A 154 3.98 12.13 7.91
N TRP A 155 2.85 11.43 7.94
CA TRP A 155 1.58 12.00 8.40
C TRP A 155 1.61 12.43 9.88
N PRO A 156 1.97 11.59 10.86
CA PRO A 156 2.04 12.02 12.27
C PRO A 156 3.03 13.18 12.49
N LEU A 157 4.11 13.24 11.70
CA LEU A 157 5.06 14.34 11.76
C LEU A 157 4.42 15.63 11.26
N ARG A 158 3.70 15.58 10.12
CA ARG A 158 3.00 16.73 9.54
C ARG A 158 1.86 17.23 10.42
N GLN A 159 1.16 16.34 11.11
CA GLN A 159 0.10 16.74 12.05
C GLN A 159 0.65 17.52 13.26
N ALA A 160 1.86 17.16 13.71
CA ALA A 160 2.49 17.81 14.87
C ALA A 160 3.33 19.05 14.49
N HIS A 161 3.96 19.02 13.32
CA HIS A 161 4.88 20.06 12.84
C HIS A 161 4.70 20.25 11.32
N PRO A 162 4.48 21.48 10.82
CA PRO A 162 4.36 21.74 9.39
C PRO A 162 5.62 21.30 8.64
N ILE A 163 5.45 20.43 7.65
CA ILE A 163 6.55 19.98 6.77
C ILE A 163 6.61 20.93 5.58
N ARG A 164 7.79 21.52 5.35
CA ARG A 164 8.10 22.38 4.22
C ARG A 164 8.49 21.57 2.99
N ARG A 165 9.40 20.60 3.16
CA ARG A 165 9.97 19.82 2.06
C ARG A 165 10.30 18.41 2.48
N VAL A 166 10.12 17.46 1.55
CA VAL A 166 10.57 16.07 1.67
C VAL A 166 11.50 15.75 0.52
N LEU A 167 12.70 15.28 0.82
CA LEU A 167 13.61 14.67 -0.16
C LEU A 167 13.63 13.17 0.08
N ALA A 168 13.42 12.39 -0.99
CA ALA A 168 13.33 10.94 -0.94
C ALA A 168 14.24 10.26 -1.95
N CYS A 169 14.87 9.17 -1.54
CA CYS A 169 15.49 8.22 -2.45
C CYS A 169 14.94 6.84 -2.14
N THR A 170 14.34 6.17 -3.15
CA THR A 170 13.72 4.86 -2.95
C THR A 170 14.64 3.74 -3.40
N TYR A 171 14.56 2.61 -2.69
CA TYR A 171 15.21 1.35 -3.00
C TYR A 171 14.10 0.31 -3.23
N GLN A 172 13.67 0.17 -4.50
CA GLN A 172 12.46 -0.58 -4.84
C GLN A 172 12.77 -2.03 -5.22
N ALA A 173 12.16 -2.96 -4.49
CA ALA A 173 12.32 -4.39 -4.69
C ALA A 173 11.64 -4.90 -5.98
N ALA A 174 12.05 -6.08 -6.44
CA ALA A 174 11.52 -6.77 -7.62
C ALA A 174 10.00 -6.98 -7.58
N SER A 175 9.47 -7.27 -6.39
CA SER A 175 8.03 -7.54 -6.19
C SER A 175 7.11 -6.35 -6.55
N GLY A 176 7.63 -5.12 -6.60
CA GLY A 176 6.91 -3.96 -7.13
C GLY A 176 6.61 -4.06 -8.63
N ALA A 177 7.40 -4.82 -9.37
CA ALA A 177 7.15 -5.16 -10.78
C ALA A 177 6.45 -6.52 -10.96
N GLY A 178 5.99 -7.16 -9.86
CA GLY A 178 5.19 -8.37 -9.86
C GLY A 178 6.00 -9.68 -9.78
N ALA A 179 5.28 -10.80 -9.80
CA ALA A 179 5.87 -12.13 -9.60
C ALA A 179 6.93 -12.48 -10.65
N ALA A 180 6.74 -12.07 -11.90
CA ALA A 180 7.68 -12.32 -12.98
C ALA A 180 9.04 -11.65 -12.75
N ALA A 181 9.06 -10.43 -12.20
CA ALA A 181 10.31 -9.73 -11.87
C ALA A 181 11.03 -10.37 -10.67
N MET A 182 10.28 -10.88 -9.70
CA MET A 182 10.87 -11.65 -8.59
C MET A 182 11.54 -12.93 -9.08
N GLU A 183 10.89 -13.63 -10.02
CA GLU A 183 11.46 -14.85 -10.61
C GLU A 183 12.67 -14.53 -11.49
N GLU A 184 12.62 -13.45 -12.28
CA GLU A 184 13.77 -12.98 -13.03
C GLU A 184 14.96 -12.65 -12.14
N LEU A 185 14.73 -11.99 -10.99
CA LEU A 185 15.82 -11.73 -10.03
C LEU A 185 16.44 -13.03 -9.50
N ARG A 186 15.61 -14.05 -9.16
CA ARG A 186 16.12 -15.34 -8.72
C ARG A 186 16.94 -16.03 -9.81
N ALA A 187 16.38 -16.11 -11.03
CA ALA A 187 17.02 -16.77 -12.16
C ALA A 187 18.33 -16.07 -12.55
N SER A 188 18.32 -14.74 -12.63
CA SER A 188 19.53 -13.97 -12.96
C SER A 188 20.62 -14.09 -11.88
N THR A 189 20.22 -14.18 -10.60
CA THR A 189 21.15 -14.40 -9.49
C THR A 189 21.79 -15.79 -9.56
N ALA A 190 20.97 -16.82 -9.80
CA ALA A 190 21.46 -18.20 -9.95
C ALA A 190 22.44 -18.33 -11.15
N ALA A 191 22.08 -17.78 -12.30
CA ALA A 191 22.93 -17.76 -13.48
C ALA A 191 24.25 -17.01 -13.23
N HIS A 192 24.21 -15.85 -12.61
CA HIS A 192 25.41 -15.08 -12.26
C HIS A 192 26.36 -15.88 -11.36
N LEU A 193 25.84 -16.57 -10.34
CA LEU A 193 26.64 -17.40 -9.43
C LEU A 193 27.20 -18.63 -10.11
N ALA A 194 26.52 -19.16 -11.14
CA ALA A 194 27.01 -20.27 -11.97
C ALA A 194 27.99 -19.83 -13.06
N GLY A 195 28.24 -18.54 -13.25
CA GLY A 195 29.03 -18.00 -14.34
C GLY A 195 28.34 -18.10 -15.72
N GLU A 196 27.00 -18.24 -15.71
CA GLU A 196 26.19 -18.37 -16.91
C GLU A 196 25.61 -17.04 -17.37
N PRO A 197 25.40 -16.80 -18.68
CA PRO A 197 24.76 -15.60 -19.16
C PRO A 197 23.27 -15.62 -18.85
N HIS A 198 22.71 -14.46 -18.46
CA HIS A 198 21.28 -14.25 -18.31
C HIS A 198 20.85 -12.96 -19.02
N ALA A 199 19.96 -13.09 -19.99
CA ALA A 199 19.38 -11.93 -20.68
C ALA A 199 18.12 -11.46 -19.95
N PRO A 200 17.99 -10.16 -19.64
CA PRO A 200 16.77 -9.60 -19.05
C PRO A 200 15.55 -9.82 -19.96
N ARG A 201 14.40 -10.19 -19.38
CA ARG A 201 13.14 -10.44 -20.10
C ARG A 201 11.96 -9.63 -19.57
N VAL A 202 11.97 -9.34 -18.27
CA VAL A 202 10.90 -8.61 -17.58
C VAL A 202 11.31 -7.15 -17.36
N LEU A 203 12.52 -6.93 -16.86
CA LEU A 203 13.10 -5.60 -16.67
C LEU A 203 14.09 -5.28 -17.79
N LYS A 204 14.39 -4.00 -18.01
CA LYS A 204 15.24 -3.55 -19.12
C LYS A 204 16.73 -3.82 -18.91
N HIS A 205 17.16 -4.00 -17.67
CA HIS A 205 18.57 -4.09 -17.28
C HIS A 205 18.88 -5.38 -16.53
N PRO A 206 20.13 -5.89 -16.59
CA PRO A 206 20.55 -6.99 -15.72
C PRO A 206 20.28 -6.67 -14.27
N TYR A 207 19.66 -7.59 -13.53
CA TYR A 207 19.15 -7.30 -12.20
C TYR A 207 20.02 -7.83 -11.07
N ALA A 208 20.60 -9.02 -11.22
CA ALA A 208 21.48 -9.60 -10.20
C ALA A 208 22.67 -8.68 -9.90
N PHE A 209 22.89 -8.39 -8.61
CA PHE A 209 24.00 -7.56 -8.11
C PHE A 209 24.09 -6.16 -8.74
N ASN A 210 22.96 -5.62 -9.25
CA ASN A 210 22.90 -4.33 -9.93
C ASN A 210 21.79 -3.47 -9.35
N LEU A 211 21.94 -2.16 -9.48
CA LEU A 211 20.86 -1.19 -9.24
C LEU A 211 20.74 -0.26 -10.46
N PHE A 212 19.53 0.21 -10.73
CA PHE A 212 19.27 1.08 -11.88
C PHE A 212 18.05 1.97 -11.63
N SER A 213 17.96 3.09 -12.35
CA SER A 213 16.79 3.97 -12.31
C SER A 213 15.51 3.17 -12.58
N HIS A 214 14.42 3.51 -11.89
CA HIS A 214 13.13 2.85 -12.12
C HIS A 214 12.76 2.88 -13.60
N ASP A 215 12.29 1.75 -14.11
CA ASP A 215 12.07 1.45 -15.54
C ASP A 215 10.85 2.13 -16.18
N ALA A 216 10.14 3.00 -15.45
CA ALA A 216 9.09 3.85 -16.00
C ALA A 216 9.65 4.84 -17.03
N ALA A 217 8.80 5.26 -17.97
CA ALA A 217 9.19 6.22 -19.00
C ALA A 217 9.64 7.55 -18.37
N ILE A 218 10.71 8.13 -18.93
CA ILE A 218 11.19 9.46 -18.54
C ILE A 218 10.36 10.51 -19.25
N ASN A 219 9.91 11.52 -18.51
CA ASN A 219 9.34 12.74 -19.05
C ASN A 219 10.50 13.61 -19.58
N PRO A 220 10.59 13.89 -20.90
CA PRO A 220 11.72 14.61 -21.47
C PRO A 220 11.80 16.08 -21.03
N GLU A 221 10.68 16.66 -20.59
CA GLU A 221 10.64 18.07 -20.16
C GLU A 221 11.17 18.25 -18.73
N THR A 222 10.87 17.30 -17.82
CA THR A 222 11.22 17.40 -16.41
C THR A 222 12.44 16.57 -16.04
N GLY A 223 12.77 15.53 -16.83
CA GLY A 223 13.78 14.54 -16.51
C GLY A 223 13.35 13.50 -15.46
N TYR A 224 12.15 13.66 -14.88
CA TYR A 224 11.59 12.67 -13.93
C TYR A 224 11.00 11.47 -14.68
N ASN A 225 11.05 10.30 -14.07
CA ASN A 225 10.32 9.16 -14.58
C ASN A 225 8.88 9.13 -14.04
N GLY A 226 8.00 8.38 -14.71
CA GLY A 226 6.59 8.34 -14.35
C GLY A 226 6.31 7.75 -12.96
N GLU A 227 7.24 7.02 -12.33
CA GLU A 227 7.09 6.55 -10.95
C GLU A 227 7.33 7.71 -9.97
N GLU A 228 8.34 8.53 -10.22
CA GLU A 228 8.67 9.71 -9.43
C GLU A 228 7.55 10.75 -9.50
N GLU A 229 7.04 11.05 -10.71
CA GLU A 229 5.92 11.99 -10.88
C GLU A 229 4.66 11.53 -10.13
N LYS A 230 4.32 10.23 -10.19
CA LYS A 230 3.21 9.65 -9.43
C LYS A 230 3.42 9.79 -7.92
N ALA A 231 4.61 9.44 -7.42
CA ALA A 231 4.89 9.52 -5.99
C ALA A 231 4.73 10.95 -5.46
N VAL A 232 5.18 11.97 -6.21
CA VAL A 232 5.01 13.39 -5.86
C VAL A 232 3.53 13.78 -5.86
N ALA A 233 2.82 13.53 -6.96
CA ALA A 233 1.43 13.94 -7.12
C ALA A 233 0.50 13.25 -6.12
N GLU A 234 0.69 11.94 -5.92
CA GLU A 234 -0.11 11.15 -5.00
C GLU A 234 0.15 11.52 -3.53
N THR A 235 1.41 11.76 -3.14
CA THR A 235 1.74 12.24 -1.78
C THR A 235 1.02 13.55 -1.46
N ARG A 236 1.04 14.51 -2.40
CA ARG A 236 0.32 15.78 -2.25
C ARG A 236 -1.20 15.58 -2.11
N LYS A 237 -1.79 14.72 -2.93
CA LYS A 237 -3.24 14.42 -2.90
C LYS A 237 -3.64 13.70 -1.61
N ILE A 238 -2.89 12.69 -1.16
CA ILE A 238 -3.15 11.93 0.06
C ILE A 238 -3.11 12.84 1.29
N MET A 239 -2.12 13.73 1.36
CA MET A 239 -1.91 14.61 2.52
C MET A 239 -2.71 15.91 2.46
N ASP A 240 -3.53 16.12 1.41
CA ASP A 240 -4.20 17.39 1.13
C ASP A 240 -3.22 18.57 1.24
N ALA A 241 -2.10 18.46 0.53
CA ALA A 241 -0.97 19.38 0.62
C ALA A 241 -0.41 19.71 -0.78
N PRO A 242 -1.16 20.46 -1.61
CA PRO A 242 -0.76 20.74 -3.01
C PRO A 242 0.59 21.45 -3.11
N ASP A 243 0.94 22.26 -2.12
CA ASP A 243 2.16 23.07 -2.11
C ASP A 243 3.36 22.37 -1.44
N LEU A 244 3.19 21.14 -0.94
CA LEU A 244 4.29 20.39 -0.33
C LEU A 244 5.41 20.18 -1.35
N LEU A 245 6.63 20.62 -1.00
CA LEU A 245 7.80 20.43 -1.82
C LEU A 245 8.29 18.98 -1.68
N VAL A 246 8.23 18.21 -2.75
CA VAL A 246 8.71 16.81 -2.77
C VAL A 246 9.70 16.63 -3.90
N GLY A 247 10.93 16.24 -3.56
CA GLY A 247 11.95 15.78 -4.50
C GLY A 247 12.18 14.29 -4.29
N ILE A 248 12.21 13.50 -5.37
CA ILE A 248 12.33 12.05 -5.27
C ILE A 248 13.18 11.47 -6.40
N THR A 249 13.97 10.45 -6.08
CA THR A 249 14.66 9.59 -7.03
C THR A 249 14.27 8.14 -6.76
N CYS A 250 13.77 7.44 -7.78
CA CYS A 250 13.32 6.06 -7.68
C CYS A 250 14.31 5.11 -8.36
N VAL A 251 14.85 4.14 -7.59
CA VAL A 251 15.77 3.14 -8.13
C VAL A 251 15.28 1.72 -7.83
N ARG A 252 15.57 0.79 -8.76
CA ARG A 252 15.47 -0.65 -8.56
C ARG A 252 16.71 -1.17 -7.87
N VAL A 253 16.52 -2.04 -6.89
CA VAL A 253 17.60 -2.74 -6.18
C VAL A 253 17.35 -4.25 -6.19
N PRO A 254 18.41 -5.09 -6.12
CA PRO A 254 18.29 -6.54 -6.21
C PRO A 254 17.79 -7.15 -4.89
N VAL A 255 16.64 -6.69 -4.47
CA VAL A 255 15.89 -7.16 -3.30
C VAL A 255 14.58 -7.78 -3.79
N LEU A 256 14.20 -8.94 -3.26
CA LEU A 256 13.02 -9.65 -3.71
C LEU A 256 11.73 -8.96 -3.33
N ARG A 257 11.58 -8.54 -2.05
CA ARG A 257 10.33 -8.01 -1.49
C ARG A 257 10.63 -6.92 -0.44
N ALA A 258 9.71 -6.01 -0.26
CA ALA A 258 9.74 -4.79 0.54
C ALA A 258 10.63 -3.69 -0.04
N HIS A 259 10.06 -2.48 -0.09
CA HIS A 259 10.78 -1.28 -0.50
C HIS A 259 11.44 -0.63 0.71
N ALA A 260 12.56 0.06 0.48
CA ALA A 260 13.11 0.99 1.45
C ALA A 260 13.16 2.40 0.87
N ILE A 261 13.15 3.41 1.75
CA ILE A 261 13.17 4.83 1.38
C ILE A 261 14.07 5.57 2.36
N ALA A 262 15.08 6.26 1.86
CA ALA A 262 15.79 7.28 2.61
C ALA A 262 15.03 8.60 2.49
N LEU A 263 14.68 9.20 3.62
CA LEU A 263 13.93 10.45 3.69
C LEU A 263 14.74 11.52 4.42
N THR A 264 14.73 12.74 3.88
CA THR A 264 15.08 13.96 4.61
C THR A 264 13.84 14.83 4.66
N VAL A 265 13.36 15.11 5.87
CA VAL A 265 12.16 15.90 6.14
C VAL A 265 12.56 17.24 6.70
N GLU A 266 12.27 18.31 5.95
CA GLU A 266 12.50 19.70 6.38
C GLU A 266 11.17 20.27 6.91
N PHE A 267 11.18 20.72 8.16
CA PHE A 267 10.06 21.37 8.82
C PHE A 267 10.17 22.90 8.72
N GLU A 268 9.06 23.60 9.00
CA GLU A 268 9.10 25.07 9.05
C GLU A 268 9.87 25.60 10.27
N HIS A 269 9.90 24.83 11.34
CA HIS A 269 10.58 25.15 12.59
C HIS A 269 11.53 24.01 13.00
N PRO A 270 12.55 24.27 13.84
CA PRO A 270 13.43 23.23 14.36
C PRO A 270 12.66 22.13 15.10
N VAL A 271 13.01 20.86 14.82
CA VAL A 271 12.42 19.68 15.45
C VAL A 271 13.54 18.71 15.79
N THR A 272 13.54 18.20 17.03
CA THR A 272 14.59 17.27 17.46
C THR A 272 14.32 15.84 16.99
N PRO A 273 15.36 15.03 16.75
CA PRO A 273 15.20 13.60 16.41
C PRO A 273 14.43 12.81 17.48
N GLU A 274 14.58 13.18 18.76
CA GLU A 274 13.85 12.55 19.88
C GLU A 274 12.35 12.81 19.73
N ARG A 275 11.95 14.06 19.45
CA ARG A 275 10.54 14.39 19.22
C ARG A 275 9.95 13.64 18.02
N VAL A 276 10.72 13.51 16.94
CA VAL A 276 10.32 12.72 15.76
C VAL A 276 10.14 11.25 16.13
N ARG A 277 11.06 10.67 16.92
CA ARG A 277 10.95 9.28 17.37
C ARG A 277 9.71 9.04 18.22
N ASP A 278 9.41 9.93 19.16
CA ASP A 278 8.23 9.81 20.03
C ASP A 278 6.94 9.84 19.23
N LEU A 279 6.83 10.75 18.25
CA LEU A 279 5.67 10.86 17.37
C LEU A 279 5.48 9.58 16.54
N LEU A 280 6.57 9.04 16.00
CA LEU A 280 6.53 7.83 15.18
C LEU A 280 6.24 6.58 16.02
N ALA A 281 6.74 6.49 17.24
CA ALA A 281 6.49 5.36 18.14
C ALA A 281 5.02 5.25 18.57
N ALA A 282 4.29 6.38 18.58
CA ALA A 282 2.87 6.43 18.90
C ALA A 282 1.94 6.31 17.66
N ALA A 283 2.51 6.31 16.44
CA ALA A 283 1.75 6.38 15.22
C ALA A 283 1.21 5.02 14.77
N PRO A 284 -0.07 4.92 14.35
CA PRO A 284 -0.62 3.69 13.81
C PRO A 284 0.07 3.31 12.49
N GLY A 285 0.28 2.01 12.27
CA GLY A 285 0.92 1.49 11.05
C GLY A 285 2.43 1.77 10.96
N VAL A 286 3.04 2.29 12.03
CA VAL A 286 4.48 2.54 12.14
C VAL A 286 5.08 1.69 13.26
N ARG A 287 6.23 1.09 12.99
CA ARG A 287 7.07 0.42 13.99
C ARG A 287 8.47 1.01 13.95
N VAL A 288 8.91 1.61 15.07
CA VAL A 288 10.27 2.16 15.19
C VAL A 288 11.27 1.02 15.42
N VAL A 289 12.29 0.95 14.56
CA VAL A 289 13.44 0.06 14.61
C VAL A 289 14.69 0.94 14.56
N ASP A 290 15.20 1.39 15.70
CA ASP A 290 16.27 2.41 15.75
C ASP A 290 17.23 2.12 16.91
N ASP A 291 17.81 0.91 16.93
CA ASP A 291 18.82 0.50 17.91
C ASP A 291 20.23 0.90 17.42
N ARG A 292 20.72 2.01 17.94
CA ARG A 292 22.04 2.55 17.60
C ARG A 292 23.19 1.72 18.15
N ALA A 293 22.98 1.07 19.30
CA ALA A 293 24.02 0.26 19.95
C ALA A 293 24.28 -1.03 19.19
N ALA A 294 23.20 -1.69 18.74
CA ALA A 294 23.29 -2.89 17.92
C ALA A 294 23.49 -2.60 16.42
N ASN A 295 23.50 -1.34 16.00
CA ASN A 295 23.47 -0.93 14.59
C ASN A 295 22.31 -1.61 13.81
N HIS A 296 21.15 -1.76 14.48
CA HIS A 296 19.97 -2.41 13.93
C HIS A 296 18.89 -1.39 13.56
N PHE A 297 18.55 -1.37 12.28
CA PHE A 297 17.67 -0.39 11.65
C PHE A 297 16.73 -1.09 10.67
N PRO A 298 15.72 -0.40 10.08
CA PRO A 298 14.80 -1.02 9.14
C PRO A 298 15.51 -1.73 7.98
N MET A 299 15.12 -2.97 7.71
CA MET A 299 15.61 -3.76 6.58
C MET A 299 14.44 -4.34 5.77
N PRO A 300 14.55 -4.41 4.43
CA PRO A 300 13.50 -4.99 3.59
C PRO A 300 13.12 -6.43 3.95
N ASN A 301 14.06 -7.29 4.31
CA ASN A 301 13.79 -8.67 4.72
C ASN A 301 12.97 -8.75 6.02
N GLU A 302 13.13 -7.81 6.96
CA GLU A 302 12.34 -7.72 8.19
C GLU A 302 10.97 -7.09 7.96
N ALA A 303 10.87 -6.16 7.01
CA ALA A 303 9.61 -5.56 6.61
C ALA A 303 8.74 -6.51 5.76
N SER A 304 9.35 -7.49 5.10
CA SER A 304 8.64 -8.48 4.27
C SER A 304 7.65 -9.29 5.09
N GLY A 305 6.40 -9.34 4.66
CA GLY A 305 5.31 -10.03 5.36
C GLY A 305 4.72 -9.25 6.53
N GLN A 306 5.23 -8.03 6.84
CA GLN A 306 4.73 -7.18 7.92
C GLN A 306 3.71 -6.16 7.41
N GLY A 307 2.73 -5.83 8.26
CA GLY A 307 1.73 -4.80 7.98
C GLY A 307 2.22 -3.38 8.27
N ASP A 308 3.11 -3.23 9.23
CA ASP A 308 3.65 -1.94 9.64
C ASP A 308 4.78 -1.48 8.73
N VAL A 309 4.93 -0.16 8.65
CA VAL A 309 6.08 0.49 8.05
C VAL A 309 7.17 0.64 9.11
N LEU A 310 8.33 0.03 8.88
CA LEU A 310 9.48 0.14 9.78
C LEU A 310 10.17 1.49 9.56
N VAL A 311 10.47 2.21 10.65
CA VAL A 311 11.15 3.51 10.59
C VAL A 311 12.33 3.53 11.58
N GLY A 312 13.47 4.01 11.13
CA GLY A 312 14.65 4.14 11.97
C GLY A 312 15.69 5.06 11.36
N ARG A 313 16.95 4.99 11.83
CA ARG A 313 18.01 5.93 11.45
C ARG A 313 17.58 7.38 11.65
N ILE A 314 16.77 7.62 12.71
CA ILE A 314 16.21 8.93 13.04
C ILE A 314 17.34 9.80 13.60
N ARG A 315 17.71 10.86 12.87
CA ARG A 315 18.84 11.72 13.20
C ARG A 315 18.69 13.12 12.61
N ALA A 316 19.29 14.11 13.23
CA ALA A 316 19.41 15.44 12.65
C ALA A 316 20.19 15.38 11.32
N ASP A 317 19.81 16.23 10.38
CA ASP A 317 20.60 16.44 9.17
C ASP A 317 21.76 17.39 9.50
N ILE A 318 22.98 16.85 9.48
CA ILE A 318 24.19 17.64 9.80
C ILE A 318 24.52 18.70 8.74
N SER A 319 23.90 18.62 7.56
CA SER A 319 24.07 19.62 6.49
C SER A 319 23.12 20.82 6.65
N ASP A 320 22.14 20.74 7.58
CA ASP A 320 21.21 21.82 7.88
C ASP A 320 21.49 22.44 9.26
N PRO A 321 22.26 23.55 9.31
CA PRO A 321 22.59 24.20 10.58
C PRO A 321 21.38 24.86 11.25
N SER A 322 20.25 24.98 10.57
CA SER A 322 19.02 25.55 11.14
C SER A 322 18.30 24.59 12.08
N GLY A 323 18.66 23.30 12.09
CA GLY A 323 18.02 22.26 12.91
C GLY A 323 16.58 21.92 12.48
N ARG A 324 16.16 22.30 11.27
CA ARG A 324 14.81 22.04 10.76
C ARG A 324 14.68 20.71 10.03
N SER A 325 15.81 20.06 9.71
CA SER A 325 15.83 18.84 8.91
C SER A 325 16.17 17.61 9.73
N VAL A 326 15.37 16.55 9.58
CA VAL A 326 15.58 15.24 10.18
C VAL A 326 15.63 14.18 9.09
N CYS A 327 16.64 13.31 9.17
CA CYS A 327 16.78 12.17 8.26
C CYS A 327 16.19 10.90 8.88
N LEU A 328 15.49 10.11 8.04
CA LEU A 328 14.87 8.83 8.38
C LEU A 328 15.29 7.76 7.37
N PHE A 329 15.22 6.50 7.77
CA PHE A 329 15.23 5.36 6.86
C PHE A 329 14.00 4.50 7.13
N VAL A 330 13.30 4.16 6.07
CA VAL A 330 11.98 3.51 6.11
C VAL A 330 12.05 2.22 5.32
N ALA A 331 11.39 1.15 5.81
CA ALA A 331 11.17 -0.06 5.03
C ALA A 331 9.72 -0.53 5.19
N GLY A 332 9.06 -0.89 4.08
CA GLY A 332 7.67 -1.33 4.09
C GLY A 332 7.38 -2.37 3.01
N ASP A 333 6.49 -3.30 3.32
CA ASP A 333 6.08 -4.33 2.37
C ASP A 333 5.11 -3.74 1.35
N GLN A 334 5.59 -3.57 0.11
CA GLN A 334 4.79 -2.95 -0.95
C GLN A 334 3.68 -3.85 -1.49
N LEU A 335 3.71 -5.17 -1.25
CA LEU A 335 2.59 -6.08 -1.57
C LEU A 335 1.51 -6.04 -0.49
N LEU A 336 1.89 -5.78 0.77
CA LEU A 336 0.97 -5.65 1.90
C LEU A 336 0.56 -4.20 2.12
N LYS A 337 1.25 -3.46 3.00
CA LYS A 337 0.85 -2.08 3.29
C LYS A 337 0.86 -1.20 2.05
N GLY A 338 1.81 -1.40 1.14
CA GLY A 338 1.88 -0.67 -0.12
C GLY A 338 0.78 -1.01 -1.14
N ALA A 339 -0.05 -2.05 -0.90
CA ALA A 339 -1.09 -2.48 -1.84
C ALA A 339 -2.25 -3.22 -1.15
N ALA A 340 -2.13 -4.56 -0.98
CA ALA A 340 -3.22 -5.43 -0.59
C ALA A 340 -3.80 -5.10 0.80
N LEU A 341 -2.93 -4.91 1.79
CA LEU A 341 -3.36 -4.57 3.15
C LEU A 341 -4.06 -3.21 3.17
N ASN A 342 -3.52 -2.19 2.50
CA ASN A 342 -4.15 -0.86 2.42
C ASN A 342 -5.54 -0.94 1.78
N ALA A 343 -5.69 -1.72 0.71
CA ALA A 343 -6.98 -1.93 0.05
C ALA A 343 -7.99 -2.66 0.96
N VAL A 344 -7.54 -3.67 1.71
CA VAL A 344 -8.40 -4.38 2.68
C VAL A 344 -8.77 -3.48 3.86
N GLN A 345 -7.86 -2.65 4.35
CA GLN A 345 -8.16 -1.66 5.39
C GLN A 345 -9.19 -0.61 4.93
N ILE A 346 -9.16 -0.20 3.64
CA ILE A 346 -10.21 0.63 3.03
C ILE A 346 -11.55 -0.14 3.04
N ALA A 347 -11.53 -1.41 2.64
CA ALA A 347 -12.72 -2.26 2.64
C ALA A 347 -13.31 -2.45 4.05
N GLU A 348 -12.48 -2.59 5.08
CA GLU A 348 -12.91 -2.67 6.48
C GLU A 348 -13.63 -1.41 6.96
N ARG A 349 -13.25 -0.23 6.44
CA ARG A 349 -13.96 1.02 6.73
C ARG A 349 -15.32 1.11 6.03
N LEU A 350 -15.46 0.50 4.86
CA LEU A 350 -16.73 0.41 4.12
C LEU A 350 -17.67 -0.62 4.72
N PHE A 351 -17.12 -1.73 5.23
CA PHE A 351 -17.86 -2.87 5.77
C PHE A 351 -17.30 -3.27 7.15
N PRO A 352 -17.54 -2.45 8.19
CA PRO A 352 -17.02 -2.72 9.52
C PRO A 352 -17.62 -3.99 10.10
N ARG A 353 -16.83 -4.72 10.89
CA ARG A 353 -17.33 -5.86 11.67
C ARG A 353 -18.42 -5.37 12.63
N ARG A 354 -19.56 -6.04 12.67
CA ARG A 354 -20.51 -5.85 13.76
C ARG A 354 -19.83 -6.29 15.06
N GLN A 355 -19.64 -5.39 15.99
CA GLN A 355 -19.41 -5.80 17.37
C GLN A 355 -20.60 -6.65 17.78
N ALA A 356 -20.37 -7.91 18.21
CA ALA A 356 -21.41 -8.70 18.83
C ALA A 356 -21.98 -7.84 19.97
N ALA A 357 -23.27 -7.51 19.90
CA ALA A 357 -23.97 -6.81 20.96
C ALA A 357 -23.64 -7.56 22.27
N GLY A 358 -22.94 -6.90 23.17
CA GLY A 358 -22.53 -7.48 24.44
C GLY A 358 -23.75 -8.12 25.08
N SER A 359 -23.67 -9.40 25.36
CA SER A 359 -24.64 -10.08 26.20
C SER A 359 -24.66 -9.33 27.54
N GLY A 360 -25.64 -8.45 27.68
CA GLY A 360 -25.93 -7.82 28.94
C GLY A 360 -26.14 -8.92 29.97
N ARG A 361 -25.17 -9.10 30.87
CA ARG A 361 -25.41 -9.82 32.11
C ARG A 361 -26.48 -9.02 32.87
N ALA A 362 -27.70 -9.53 32.84
CA ALA A 362 -28.68 -9.15 33.83
C ALA A 362 -28.04 -9.44 35.19
N SER A 363 -27.77 -8.40 35.97
CA SER A 363 -27.44 -8.54 37.38
C SER A 363 -28.75 -8.94 38.08
N GLU A 364 -28.93 -10.23 38.32
CA GLU A 364 -29.83 -10.69 39.39
C GLU A 364 -29.26 -10.18 40.72
N ALA A 365 -30.01 -9.29 41.37
CA ALA A 365 -29.81 -8.95 42.77
C ALA A 365 -30.23 -10.16 43.62
N PRO A 366 -29.45 -10.53 44.66
CA PRO A 366 -29.87 -11.54 45.59
C PRO A 366 -30.94 -11.01 46.57
N PRO A 367 -31.76 -11.90 47.14
CA PRO A 367 -32.89 -11.57 47.99
C PRO A 367 -32.55 -10.94 49.33
#